data_7d3547b6a29f68e76da6d713a5f361aa
#
_entry.id   7d3547b6a29f68e76da6d713a5f361aa
#
_cell.length_a   1.000
_cell.length_b   1.000
_cell.length_c   1.000
_cell.angle_alpha   90.00
_cell.angle_beta   90.00
_cell.angle_gamma   90.00
#
_symmetry.space_group_name_H-M   'P 1'
#
loop_
_entity.id
_entity.type
_entity.pdbx_description
1 polymer ?
#
loop_
_entity_poly.entity_id
_entity_poly.type
_entity_poly.pdbx_seq_one_letter_code
_entity_poly.pdbx_strand_id
1 'polypeptide(L)'
;AHNPDTFSKYPRESIDRSRDVALQALSQPDKSELVLLSKDELRRDDWFLKKGEDYVRQHPGRTAFDALRKIAAGFSWSLNPEHDSFAQFVYFVSYAPLLLLGAAGMALTFRRWREHGVIYVQFLAFVFVSALFWAHTNHRTHLDVFLIVFASFTLERVSALLRKAGRMATRLPGQA
;
A
#
# COMPACT_ATOMS: atom_id res chain seq x y z
N ALA A 1 -3.58 -16.16 2.84
CA ALA A 1 -3.12 -15.94 3.60
C ALA A 1 -2.96 -14.88 4.73
N HIS A 2 -3.75 -14.99 5.77
CA HIS A 2 -3.60 -14.14 6.95
C HIS A 2 -2.82 -14.88 8.03
N ASN A 3 -1.49 -14.99 7.87
CA ASN A 3 -0.67 -15.40 9.00
C ASN A 3 -0.06 -14.14 9.62
N PRO A 4 -0.52 -13.74 10.83
CA PRO A 4 -0.05 -12.53 11.49
C PRO A 4 1.43 -12.61 11.86
N ASP A 5 1.93 -13.83 12.12
CA ASP A 5 3.33 -14.03 12.47
C ASP A 5 4.25 -13.77 11.27
N THR A 6 3.79 -14.14 10.08
CA THR A 6 4.50 -13.85 8.84
C THR A 6 4.61 -12.35 8.61
N PHE A 7 3.49 -11.62 8.71
CA PHE A 7 3.49 -10.18 8.44
C PHE A 7 4.16 -9.36 9.55
N SER A 8 4.00 -9.74 10.82
CA SER A 8 4.62 -9.02 11.93
C SER A 8 6.12 -9.30 12.05
N LYS A 9 6.56 -10.50 11.71
CA LYS A 9 7.94 -10.92 11.86
C LYS A 9 8.80 -10.60 10.63
N TYR A 10 8.21 -10.63 9.43
CA TYR A 10 8.91 -10.47 8.15
C TYR A 10 8.17 -9.53 7.19
N PRO A 11 7.88 -8.27 7.57
CA PRO A 11 7.06 -7.39 6.72
C PRO A 11 7.75 -7.00 5.40
N ARG A 12 9.06 -7.26 5.26
CA ARG A 12 9.89 -6.84 4.12
C ARG A 12 10.42 -7.99 3.27
N GLU A 13 10.05 -9.23 3.60
CA GLU A 13 10.58 -10.40 2.91
C GLU A 13 9.77 -10.78 1.66
N SER A 14 10.36 -11.61 0.81
CA SER A 14 9.70 -12.13 -0.38
C SER A 14 8.49 -13.00 -0.02
N ILE A 15 7.54 -13.11 -0.95
CA ILE A 15 6.34 -13.95 -0.83
C ILE A 15 6.70 -15.40 -0.50
N ASP A 16 7.75 -15.95 -1.10
CA ASP A 16 8.17 -17.34 -0.93
C ASP A 16 8.56 -17.61 0.52
N ARG A 17 9.39 -16.74 1.10
CA ARG A 17 9.80 -16.88 2.50
C ARG A 17 8.64 -16.68 3.47
N SER A 18 7.73 -15.77 3.14
CA SER A 18 6.49 -15.58 3.92
C SER A 18 5.62 -16.84 3.92
N ARG A 19 5.56 -17.56 2.80
CA ARG A 19 4.87 -18.85 2.69
C ARG A 19 5.53 -19.90 3.57
N ASP A 20 6.84 -20.03 3.52
CA ASP A 20 7.57 -21.03 4.31
C ASP A 20 7.40 -20.79 5.81
N VAL A 21 7.49 -19.54 6.26
CA VAL A 21 7.22 -19.17 7.66
C VAL A 21 5.78 -19.50 8.04
N ALA A 22 4.81 -19.23 7.18
CA ALA A 22 3.42 -19.59 7.44
C ALA A 22 3.21 -21.10 7.57
N LEU A 23 3.85 -21.89 6.71
CA LEU A 23 3.79 -23.35 6.77
C LEU A 23 4.50 -23.92 8.01
N GLN A 24 5.64 -23.32 8.40
CA GLN A 24 6.36 -23.72 9.61
C GLN A 24 5.55 -23.46 10.89
N ALA A 25 4.79 -22.37 10.93
CA ALA A 25 3.97 -21.97 12.07
C ALA A 25 2.69 -22.82 12.24
N LEU A 26 2.34 -23.67 11.28
CA LEU A 26 1.21 -24.58 11.40
C LEU A 26 1.43 -25.62 12.52
N SER A 27 0.35 -25.98 13.20
CA SER A 27 0.34 -27.08 14.16
C SER A 27 0.63 -28.42 13.47
N GLN A 28 1.09 -29.43 14.22
CA GLN A 28 1.35 -30.76 13.64
C GLN A 28 0.09 -31.40 13.02
N PRO A 29 -1.10 -31.33 13.63
CA PRO A 29 -2.34 -31.80 13.00
C PRO A 29 -2.62 -31.11 11.66
N ASP A 30 -2.46 -29.78 11.60
CA ASP A 30 -2.68 -28.99 10.39
C ASP A 30 -1.69 -29.37 9.27
N LYS A 31 -0.42 -29.61 9.61
CA LYS A 31 0.59 -30.09 8.65
C LYS A 31 0.22 -31.44 8.07
N SER A 32 -0.22 -32.38 8.92
CA SER A 32 -0.62 -33.70 8.48
C SER A 32 -1.83 -33.63 7.54
N GLU A 33 -2.83 -32.83 7.89
CA GLU A 33 -4.01 -32.62 7.05
C GLU A 33 -3.63 -31.98 5.70
N LEU A 34 -2.75 -30.98 5.70
CA LEU A 34 -2.29 -30.32 4.48
C LEU A 34 -1.53 -31.28 3.55
N VAL A 35 -0.76 -32.22 4.09
CA VAL A 35 -0.10 -33.28 3.31
C VAL A 35 -1.13 -34.18 2.62
N LEU A 36 -2.20 -34.56 3.31
CA LEU A 36 -3.28 -35.35 2.74
C LEU A 36 -4.01 -34.65 1.61
N LEU A 37 -4.14 -33.30 1.74
CA LEU A 37 -4.79 -32.44 0.74
C LEU A 37 -3.85 -32.04 -0.41
N SER A 38 -2.58 -32.45 -0.38
CA SER A 38 -1.57 -31.98 -1.36
C SER A 38 -1.89 -32.30 -2.83
N LYS A 39 -2.69 -33.33 -3.08
CA LYS A 39 -3.11 -33.79 -4.42
C LYS A 39 -4.47 -33.22 -4.85
N ASP A 40 -5.22 -32.57 -3.96
CA ASP A 40 -6.52 -31.99 -4.23
C ASP A 40 -6.44 -30.47 -3.98
N GLU A 41 -6.23 -29.72 -5.05
CA GLU A 41 -6.03 -28.27 -4.98
C GLU A 41 -7.27 -27.55 -4.47
N LEU A 42 -8.47 -27.96 -4.88
CA LEU A 42 -9.72 -27.32 -4.46
C LEU A 42 -9.95 -27.48 -2.96
N ARG A 43 -9.81 -28.70 -2.45
CA ARG A 43 -9.96 -28.96 -1.01
C ARG A 43 -8.89 -28.27 -0.18
N ARG A 44 -7.68 -28.15 -0.71
CA ARG A 44 -6.60 -27.42 -0.06
C ARG A 44 -6.93 -25.92 0.03
N ASP A 45 -7.47 -25.34 -1.02
CA ASP A 45 -7.86 -23.93 -1.03
C ASP A 45 -9.05 -23.66 -0.09
N ASP A 46 -10.05 -24.53 -0.06
CA ASP A 46 -11.16 -24.49 0.90
C ASP A 46 -10.65 -24.56 2.35
N TRP A 47 -9.66 -25.42 2.60
CA TRP A 47 -9.04 -25.54 3.91
C TRP A 47 -8.36 -24.24 4.35
N PHE A 48 -7.56 -23.63 3.46
CA PHE A 48 -6.93 -22.34 3.75
C PHE A 48 -7.94 -21.23 3.96
N LEU A 49 -9.00 -21.19 3.15
CA LEU A 49 -10.08 -20.22 3.29
C LEU A 49 -10.74 -20.35 4.65
N LYS A 50 -11.13 -21.54 5.04
CA LYS A 50 -11.75 -21.80 6.34
C LYS A 50 -10.85 -21.40 7.51
N LYS A 51 -9.56 -21.77 7.47
CA LYS A 51 -8.59 -21.35 8.49
C LYS A 51 -8.46 -19.82 8.56
N GLY A 52 -8.48 -19.14 7.43
CA GLY A 52 -8.46 -17.69 7.36
C GLY A 52 -9.73 -17.06 7.97
N GLU A 53 -10.91 -17.58 7.64
CA GLU A 53 -12.18 -17.11 8.22
C GLU A 53 -12.23 -17.31 9.73
N ASP A 54 -11.83 -18.48 10.21
CA ASP A 54 -11.81 -18.79 11.65
C ASP A 54 -10.86 -17.84 12.39
N TYR A 55 -9.69 -17.53 11.80
CA TYR A 55 -8.77 -16.56 12.37
C TYR A 55 -9.38 -15.16 12.46
N VAL A 56 -10.00 -14.68 11.38
CA VAL A 56 -10.66 -13.35 11.35
C VAL A 56 -11.75 -13.25 12.40
N ARG A 57 -12.56 -14.31 12.56
CA ARG A 57 -13.63 -14.37 13.57
C ARG A 57 -13.10 -14.34 15.00
N GLN A 58 -11.99 -15.04 15.25
CA GLN A 58 -11.38 -15.12 16.58
C GLN A 58 -10.59 -13.88 16.95
N HIS A 59 -9.99 -13.17 15.96
CA HIS A 59 -9.09 -12.04 16.17
C HIS A 59 -9.43 -10.82 15.30
N PRO A 60 -10.67 -10.27 15.37
CA PRO A 60 -11.10 -9.20 14.45
C PRO A 60 -10.27 -7.92 14.56
N GLY A 61 -9.92 -7.50 15.78
CA GLY A 61 -9.10 -6.30 16.01
C GLY A 61 -7.68 -6.43 15.46
N ARG A 62 -7.05 -7.59 15.63
CA ARG A 62 -5.72 -7.88 15.06
C ARG A 62 -5.78 -7.94 13.53
N THR A 63 -6.81 -8.57 12.98
CA THR A 63 -7.02 -8.61 11.53
C THR A 63 -7.14 -7.22 10.92
N ALA A 64 -7.93 -6.34 11.54
CA ALA A 64 -8.06 -4.95 11.10
C ALA A 64 -6.72 -4.19 11.18
N PHE A 65 -5.96 -4.36 12.27
CA PHE A 65 -4.65 -3.75 12.42
C PHE A 65 -3.65 -4.25 11.36
N ASP A 66 -3.62 -5.57 11.11
CA ASP A 66 -2.74 -6.16 10.09
C ASP A 66 -3.16 -5.74 8.67
N ALA A 67 -4.45 -5.54 8.41
CA ALA A 67 -4.93 -4.96 7.15
C ALA A 67 -4.39 -3.55 6.93
N LEU A 68 -4.45 -2.69 7.95
CA LEU A 68 -3.87 -1.34 7.88
C LEU A 68 -2.36 -1.36 7.64
N ARG A 69 -1.64 -2.27 8.31
CA ARG A 69 -0.19 -2.45 8.08
C ARG A 69 0.12 -2.90 6.66
N LYS A 70 -0.69 -3.79 6.07
CA LYS A 70 -0.54 -4.23 4.68
C LYS A 70 -0.77 -3.07 3.71
N ILE A 71 -1.80 -2.26 3.93
CA ILE A 71 -2.05 -1.05 3.13
C ILE A 71 -0.84 -0.10 3.22
N ALA A 72 -0.37 0.17 4.45
CA ALA A 72 0.80 1.03 4.66
C ALA A 72 2.06 0.47 3.98
N ALA A 73 2.26 -0.85 3.97
CA ALA A 73 3.36 -1.49 3.26
C ALA A 73 3.26 -1.32 1.73
N GLY A 74 2.04 -1.37 1.17
CA GLY A 74 1.80 -1.12 -0.25
C GLY A 74 2.15 0.31 -0.67
N PHE A 75 1.92 1.31 0.19
CA PHE A 75 2.28 2.72 -0.03
C PHE A 75 3.60 3.13 0.63
N SER A 76 4.42 2.17 1.05
CA SER A 76 5.70 2.46 1.70
C SER A 76 6.62 3.26 0.79
N TRP A 77 7.35 4.21 1.39
CA TRP A 77 8.47 4.93 0.77
C TRP A 77 9.80 4.15 0.79
N SER A 78 9.80 2.93 1.31
CA SER A 78 10.89 1.96 1.20
C SER A 78 10.50 0.82 0.27
N LEU A 79 11.47 0.27 -0.48
CA LEU A 79 11.23 -0.90 -1.31
C LEU A 79 10.86 -2.11 -0.46
N ASN A 80 9.86 -2.83 -0.92
CA ASN A 80 9.39 -4.06 -0.31
C ASN A 80 9.18 -5.10 -1.45
N PRO A 81 9.95 -6.20 -1.51
CA PRO A 81 10.99 -6.63 -0.56
C PRO A 81 12.21 -5.69 -0.47
N GLU A 82 12.97 -5.84 0.61
CA GLU A 82 14.11 -4.99 0.90
C GLU A 82 15.26 -5.23 -0.09
N HIS A 83 15.83 -4.14 -0.60
CA HIS A 83 17.00 -4.13 -1.47
C HIS A 83 18.19 -3.48 -0.76
N ASP A 84 19.32 -3.34 -1.46
CA ASP A 84 20.50 -2.65 -0.95
C ASP A 84 20.21 -1.18 -0.61
N SER A 85 21.07 -0.58 0.21
CA SER A 85 20.87 0.77 0.74
C SER A 85 20.83 1.84 -0.36
N PHE A 86 21.53 1.66 -1.47
CA PHE A 86 21.52 2.60 -2.58
C PHE A 86 20.19 2.58 -3.31
N ALA A 87 19.67 1.39 -3.63
CA ALA A 87 18.35 1.24 -4.25
C ALA A 87 17.25 1.80 -3.34
N GLN A 88 17.33 1.56 -2.02
CA GLN A 88 16.41 2.12 -1.04
C GLN A 88 16.44 3.65 -1.04
N PHE A 89 17.63 4.26 -1.07
CA PHE A 89 17.79 5.71 -1.10
C PHE A 89 17.22 6.32 -2.39
N VAL A 90 17.57 5.75 -3.56
CA VAL A 90 17.05 6.22 -4.86
C VAL A 90 15.53 6.15 -4.90
N TYR A 91 15.00 5.04 -4.42
CA TYR A 91 13.55 4.87 -4.36
C TYR A 91 12.88 5.88 -3.42
N PHE A 92 13.42 6.08 -2.23
CA PHE A 92 12.89 7.05 -1.27
C PHE A 92 12.86 8.47 -1.86
N VAL A 93 13.98 8.93 -2.43
CA VAL A 93 14.08 10.29 -3.02
C VAL A 93 13.12 10.47 -4.20
N SER A 94 12.90 9.42 -4.97
CA SER A 94 12.00 9.47 -6.13
C SER A 94 10.54 9.38 -5.73
N TYR A 95 10.22 8.46 -4.85
CA TYR A 95 8.83 8.11 -4.57
C TYR A 95 8.20 8.92 -3.43
N ALA A 96 8.93 9.24 -2.37
CA ALA A 96 8.33 9.96 -1.24
C ALA A 96 7.77 11.35 -1.64
N PRO A 97 8.48 12.18 -2.43
CA PRO A 97 7.90 13.41 -2.95
C PRO A 97 6.68 13.18 -3.84
N LEU A 98 6.75 12.17 -4.71
CA LEU A 98 5.64 11.81 -5.59
C LEU A 98 4.40 11.41 -4.78
N LEU A 99 4.55 10.56 -3.77
CA LEU A 99 3.46 10.14 -2.90
C LEU A 99 2.83 11.33 -2.17
N LEU A 100 3.65 12.20 -1.57
CA LEU A 100 3.16 13.37 -0.83
C LEU A 100 2.44 14.36 -1.73
N LEU A 101 3.04 14.72 -2.87
CA LEU A 101 2.44 15.64 -3.82
C LEU A 101 1.19 15.05 -4.48
N GLY A 102 1.23 13.77 -4.84
CA GLY A 102 0.09 13.05 -5.40
C GLY A 102 -1.08 12.97 -4.43
N ALA A 103 -0.82 12.61 -3.17
CA ALA A 103 -1.84 12.58 -2.12
C ALA A 103 -2.46 13.97 -1.87
N ALA A 104 -1.63 15.02 -1.83
CA ALA A 104 -2.11 16.39 -1.73
C ALA A 104 -2.99 16.78 -2.93
N GLY A 105 -2.59 16.42 -4.15
CA GLY A 105 -3.37 16.64 -5.37
C GLY A 105 -4.70 15.92 -5.35
N MET A 106 -4.72 14.67 -4.92
CA MET A 106 -5.95 13.91 -4.71
C MET A 106 -6.87 14.63 -3.71
N ALA A 107 -6.36 15.05 -2.57
CA ALA A 107 -7.14 15.78 -1.58
C ALA A 107 -7.71 17.10 -2.14
N LEU A 108 -6.91 17.87 -2.88
CA LEU A 108 -7.33 19.13 -3.50
C LEU A 108 -8.41 18.93 -4.57
N THR A 109 -8.36 17.82 -5.31
CA THR A 109 -9.30 17.50 -6.38
C THR A 109 -10.51 16.70 -5.89
N PHE A 110 -10.54 16.27 -4.63
CA PHE A 110 -11.60 15.41 -4.11
C PHE A 110 -13.01 15.99 -4.27
N ARG A 111 -13.15 17.32 -4.22
CA ARG A 111 -14.44 17.98 -4.49
C ARG A 111 -14.98 17.71 -5.90
N ARG A 112 -14.09 17.36 -6.83
CA ARG A 112 -14.42 16.96 -8.22
C ARG A 112 -14.33 15.46 -8.42
N TRP A 113 -14.60 14.68 -7.39
CA TRP A 113 -14.45 13.22 -7.42
C TRP A 113 -15.20 12.56 -8.58
N ARG A 114 -16.32 13.17 -9.08
CA ARG A 114 -17.07 12.67 -10.22
C ARG A 114 -16.29 12.73 -11.54
N GLU A 115 -15.42 13.73 -11.71
CA GLU A 115 -14.57 13.88 -12.88
C GLU A 115 -13.39 12.87 -12.87
N HIS A 116 -12.94 12.49 -11.68
CA HIS A 116 -11.79 11.60 -11.47
C HIS A 116 -12.19 10.23 -10.88
N GLY A 117 -13.49 9.91 -10.89
CA GLY A 117 -14.03 8.76 -10.15
C GLY A 117 -13.37 7.43 -10.49
N VAL A 118 -13.06 7.20 -11.76
CA VAL A 118 -12.38 5.97 -12.20
C VAL A 118 -11.00 5.83 -11.52
N ILE A 119 -10.26 6.92 -11.38
CA ILE A 119 -8.95 6.91 -10.74
C ILE A 119 -9.10 6.61 -9.24
N TYR A 120 -10.04 7.28 -8.56
CA TYR A 120 -10.30 7.00 -7.14
C TYR A 120 -10.73 5.56 -6.89
N VAL A 121 -11.53 4.99 -7.80
CA VAL A 121 -11.92 3.56 -7.72
C VAL A 121 -10.70 2.64 -7.84
N GLN A 122 -9.72 2.95 -8.70
CA GLN A 122 -8.48 2.18 -8.81
C GLN A 122 -7.68 2.21 -7.50
N PHE A 123 -7.55 3.38 -6.85
CA PHE A 123 -6.90 3.48 -5.52
C PHE A 123 -7.67 2.70 -4.46
N LEU A 124 -9.00 2.80 -4.44
CA LEU A 124 -9.84 2.03 -3.51
C LEU A 124 -9.72 0.53 -3.74
N ALA A 125 -9.72 0.08 -5.00
CA ALA A 125 -9.53 -1.32 -5.34
C ALA A 125 -8.14 -1.83 -4.85
N PHE A 126 -7.08 -1.04 -5.07
CA PHE A 126 -5.75 -1.38 -4.57
C PHE A 126 -5.72 -1.45 -3.03
N VAL A 127 -6.32 -0.49 -2.34
CA VAL A 127 -6.43 -0.48 -0.87
C VAL A 127 -7.16 -1.73 -0.39
N PHE A 128 -8.29 -2.08 -1.01
CA PHE A 128 -9.08 -3.25 -0.66
C PHE A 128 -8.30 -4.56 -0.88
N VAL A 129 -7.68 -4.70 -2.05
CA VAL A 129 -6.86 -5.89 -2.37
C VAL A 129 -5.66 -5.99 -1.41
N SER A 130 -5.01 -4.86 -1.12
CA SER A 130 -3.88 -4.84 -0.17
C SER A 130 -4.29 -5.18 1.27
N ALA A 131 -5.49 -4.81 1.69
CA ALA A 131 -6.02 -5.17 3.00
C ALA A 131 -6.23 -6.68 3.15
N LEU A 132 -6.71 -7.34 2.09
CA LEU A 132 -6.99 -8.78 2.09
C LEU A 132 -5.73 -9.61 1.84
N PHE A 133 -4.91 -9.20 0.88
CA PHE A 133 -3.75 -9.93 0.43
C PHE A 133 -2.44 -9.26 0.88
N TRP A 134 -1.32 -9.82 0.44
CA TRP A 134 -0.02 -9.22 0.66
C TRP A 134 0.24 -8.08 -0.32
N ALA A 135 0.63 -6.91 0.19
CA ALA A 135 0.97 -5.77 -0.64
C ALA A 135 2.50 -5.58 -0.74
N HIS A 136 3.01 -5.63 -1.97
CA HIS A 136 4.37 -5.23 -2.30
C HIS A 136 4.37 -3.89 -3.03
N THR A 137 5.49 -3.16 -2.94
CA THR A 137 5.63 -1.88 -3.63
C THR A 137 5.47 -2.00 -5.16
N ASN A 138 5.83 -3.14 -5.71
CA ASN A 138 5.68 -3.42 -7.15
C ASN A 138 4.21 -3.52 -7.60
N HIS A 139 3.30 -3.91 -6.72
CA HIS A 139 1.89 -4.08 -7.09
C HIS A 139 1.16 -2.76 -7.34
N ARG A 140 1.71 -1.64 -6.91
CA ARG A 140 1.10 -0.32 -7.10
C ARG A 140 1.62 0.46 -8.29
N THR A 141 2.60 -0.04 -9.05
CA THR A 141 3.25 0.71 -10.15
C THR A 141 2.26 1.30 -11.15
N HIS A 142 1.13 0.62 -11.37
CA HIS A 142 0.04 1.13 -12.19
C HIS A 142 -0.64 2.39 -11.59
N LEU A 143 -0.58 2.59 -10.27
CA LEU A 143 -1.11 3.78 -9.60
C LEU A 143 -0.15 4.96 -9.62
N ASP A 144 1.16 4.70 -9.81
CA ASP A 144 2.18 5.76 -9.81
C ASP A 144 1.95 6.75 -10.96
N VAL A 145 1.43 6.28 -12.09
CA VAL A 145 1.03 7.17 -13.20
C VAL A 145 -0.02 8.18 -12.76
N PHE A 146 -1.02 7.75 -12.01
CA PHE A 146 -2.06 8.64 -11.49
C PHE A 146 -1.53 9.57 -10.39
N LEU A 147 -0.59 9.09 -9.56
CA LEU A 147 0.10 9.95 -8.59
C LEU A 147 0.86 11.07 -9.28
N ILE A 148 1.53 10.80 -10.42
CA ILE A 148 2.23 11.82 -11.22
C ILE A 148 1.25 12.90 -11.69
N VAL A 149 0.08 12.51 -12.19
CA VAL A 149 -0.97 13.45 -12.63
C VAL A 149 -1.41 14.36 -11.47
N PHE A 150 -1.71 13.78 -10.31
CA PHE A 150 -2.12 14.57 -9.15
C PHE A 150 -0.98 15.41 -8.56
N ALA A 151 0.25 14.92 -8.59
CA ALA A 151 1.43 15.67 -8.17
C ALA A 151 1.63 16.90 -9.05
N SER A 152 1.47 16.77 -10.38
CA SER A 152 1.55 17.90 -11.32
C SER A 152 0.51 18.97 -11.00
N PHE A 153 -0.72 18.58 -10.69
CA PHE A 153 -1.77 19.51 -10.25
C PHE A 153 -1.39 20.26 -8.97
N THR A 154 -0.81 19.55 -8.00
CA THR A 154 -0.32 20.16 -6.75
C THR A 154 0.78 21.17 -7.02
N LEU A 155 1.76 20.84 -7.86
CA LEU A 155 2.87 21.73 -8.25
C LEU A 155 2.37 22.99 -8.96
N GLU A 156 1.39 22.85 -9.84
CA GLU A 156 0.76 24.00 -10.51
C GLU A 156 0.11 24.94 -9.49
N ARG A 157 -0.65 24.41 -8.53
CA ARG A 157 -1.29 25.19 -7.46
C ARG A 157 -0.26 25.92 -6.59
N VAL A 158 0.77 25.21 -6.13
CA VAL A 158 1.85 25.78 -5.33
C VAL A 158 2.56 26.90 -6.11
N SER A 159 2.90 26.66 -7.38
CA SER A 159 3.54 27.66 -8.24
C SER A 159 2.68 28.90 -8.43
N ALA A 160 1.37 28.75 -8.58
CA ALA A 160 0.44 29.86 -8.69
C ALA A 160 0.38 30.70 -7.41
N LEU A 161 0.37 30.03 -6.23
CA LEU A 161 0.40 30.71 -4.94
C LEU A 161 1.70 31.47 -4.70
N LEU A 162 2.85 30.88 -5.03
CA LEU A 162 4.15 31.54 -4.91
C LEU A 162 4.25 32.76 -5.81
N ARG A 163 3.78 32.68 -7.06
CA ARG A 163 3.72 33.84 -7.98
C ARG A 163 2.83 34.96 -7.44
N LYS A 164 1.69 34.59 -6.83
CA LYS A 164 0.79 35.59 -6.21
C LYS A 164 1.45 36.26 -5.00
N ALA A 165 2.11 35.50 -4.13
CA ALA A 165 2.82 36.00 -2.97
C ALA A 165 3.97 36.95 -3.38
N GLY A 166 4.77 36.56 -4.38
CA GLY A 166 5.84 37.39 -4.92
C GLY A 166 5.33 38.73 -5.47
N ARG A 167 4.21 38.70 -6.20
CA ARG A 167 3.59 39.98 -6.71
C ARG A 167 3.05 40.86 -5.58
N MET A 168 2.60 40.31 -4.47
CA MET A 168 2.17 41.10 -3.32
C MET A 168 3.36 41.72 -2.59
N ALA A 169 4.45 40.97 -2.43
CA ALA A 169 5.68 41.45 -1.79
C ALA A 169 6.31 42.62 -2.56
N THR A 170 6.25 42.61 -3.89
CA THR A 170 6.77 43.70 -4.72
C THR A 170 5.87 44.96 -4.76
N ARG A 171 4.63 44.86 -4.26
CA ARG A 171 3.69 45.99 -4.18
C ARG A 171 3.70 46.71 -2.82
N LEU A 172 4.51 46.28 -1.85
CA LEU A 172 4.65 46.93 -0.55
C LEU A 172 5.74 48.03 -0.57
N PRO A 173 5.67 49.06 0.27
CA PRO A 173 5.28 50.37 -0.14
C PRO A 173 6.51 51.30 -0.16
N GLY A 174 6.64 52.06 -1.18
CA GLY A 174 7.56 53.16 -1.31
C GLY A 174 6.90 54.41 -1.97
N GLN A 175 5.56 54.42 -1.99
CA GLN A 175 4.82 55.54 -2.55
C GLN A 175 3.72 55.99 -1.58
N ALA A 176 4.12 56.70 -0.54
CA ALA A 176 3.31 57.68 0.17
C ALA A 176 4.17 58.90 0.42
#